data_f9761a05927e903e614abe8e13975b32
#
_entry.id   f9761a05927e903e614abe8e13975b32
#
_cell.length_a   1.000
_cell.length_b   1.000
_cell.length_c   1.000
_cell.angle_alpha   90.00
_cell.angle_beta   90.00
_cell.angle_gamma   90.00
#
_symmetry.space_group_name_H-M   'P 1'
#
loop_
_entity.id
_entity.type
_entity.pdbx_description
1 polymer ?
#
loop_
_entity_poly.entity_id
_entity_poly.type
_entity_poly.pdbx_seq_one_letter_code
_entity_poly.pdbx_strand_id
1 'polypeptide(L)'
;MQGKLIVFEGVEGCGKTTQILRLENWLRTSGLLAELQQHHCVSQLLVTREPGGTQLAQQVRQLLLKPTEGESWSDRAELLLYAADRAQHIAALLQPQLAAGALILCDRFTDSTLAYQGYGRGLDLALIQQLNQIATGGVTSDLTLWLDLAVEHGLARAQQRHGKAIATLPAGDTVPGTQGDRIEQAGLAFHQRVQRGFAELASASKRTIRIDASRAEAAVASQIQTVVTQQLQQWYPTLSRR
;
A
#
# COMPACT_ATOMS: atom_id res chain seq x y z
N MET A 1 -21.69 -5.79 11.07
CA MET A 1 -20.72 -4.75 11.47
C MET A 1 -20.00 -4.26 10.23
N GLN A 2 -19.54 -3.02 10.20
CA GLN A 2 -18.76 -2.49 9.07
C GLN A 2 -17.33 -3.04 9.16
N GLY A 3 -16.78 -3.53 8.03
CA GLY A 3 -15.41 -4.01 7.94
C GLY A 3 -14.38 -2.91 8.20
N LYS A 4 -13.10 -3.31 8.24
CA LYS A 4 -11.99 -2.41 8.55
C LYS A 4 -10.92 -2.48 7.48
N LEU A 5 -10.36 -1.31 7.11
CA LEU A 5 -9.30 -1.15 6.11
C LEU A 5 -8.01 -0.69 6.78
N ILE A 6 -7.01 -1.56 6.79
CA ILE A 6 -5.63 -1.27 7.20
C ILE A 6 -4.78 -1.09 5.95
N VAL A 7 -4.16 0.07 5.81
CA VAL A 7 -3.34 0.43 4.65
C VAL A 7 -1.87 0.47 5.04
N PHE A 8 -1.02 -0.03 4.16
CA PHE A 8 0.43 0.07 4.27
C PHE A 8 0.95 1.07 3.25
N GLU A 9 1.65 2.09 3.72
CA GLU A 9 2.20 3.16 2.91
C GLU A 9 3.71 3.31 3.10
N GLY A 10 4.38 3.95 2.17
CA GLY A 10 5.80 4.25 2.22
C GLY A 10 6.48 4.12 0.86
N VAL A 11 7.75 4.54 0.80
CA VAL A 11 8.59 4.56 -0.39
C VAL A 11 8.86 3.15 -0.95
N GLU A 12 9.45 3.08 -2.15
CA GLU A 12 9.87 1.80 -2.73
C GLU A 12 10.91 1.11 -1.85
N GLY A 13 10.87 -0.22 -1.78
CA GLY A 13 11.82 -1.03 -1.01
C GLY A 13 11.66 -0.96 0.52
N CYS A 14 10.70 -0.19 1.07
CA CYS A 14 10.52 -0.10 2.53
C CYS A 14 9.96 -1.37 3.19
N GLY A 15 9.54 -2.39 2.41
CA GLY A 15 9.17 -3.70 2.93
C GLY A 15 7.66 -3.92 3.09
N LYS A 16 6.79 -3.07 2.54
CA LYS A 16 5.31 -3.19 2.65
C LYS A 16 4.80 -4.60 2.40
N THR A 17 5.06 -5.15 1.23
CA THR A 17 4.57 -6.48 0.84
C THR A 17 5.04 -7.58 1.81
N THR A 18 6.30 -7.53 2.25
CA THR A 18 6.84 -8.46 3.24
C THR A 18 6.08 -8.37 4.56
N GLN A 19 5.84 -7.16 5.05
CA GLN A 19 5.17 -6.94 6.32
C GLN A 19 3.67 -7.26 6.26
N ILE A 20 3.01 -7.01 5.12
CA ILE A 20 1.62 -7.44 4.89
C ILE A 20 1.50 -8.96 4.98
N LEU A 21 2.36 -9.70 4.27
CA LEU A 21 2.35 -11.17 4.30
C LEU A 21 2.66 -11.72 5.69
N ARG A 22 3.60 -11.10 6.43
CA ARG A 22 3.88 -11.47 7.82
C ARG A 22 2.71 -11.19 8.75
N LEU A 23 2.05 -10.05 8.60
CA LEU A 23 0.86 -9.71 9.38
C LEU A 23 -0.30 -10.64 9.06
N GLU A 24 -0.55 -10.92 7.79
CA GLU A 24 -1.57 -11.88 7.37
C GLU A 24 -1.33 -13.26 7.98
N ASN A 25 -0.12 -13.79 7.84
CA ASN A 25 0.22 -15.10 8.39
C ASN A 25 0.05 -15.11 9.93
N TRP A 26 0.52 -14.08 10.61
CA TRP A 26 0.38 -13.97 12.06
C TRP A 26 -1.09 -13.88 12.50
N LEU A 27 -1.93 -13.08 11.85
CA LEU A 27 -3.36 -13.01 12.14
C LEU A 27 -4.04 -14.38 12.01
N ARG A 28 -3.66 -15.16 10.99
CA ARG A 28 -4.22 -16.50 10.75
C ARG A 28 -3.73 -17.55 11.75
N THR A 29 -2.47 -17.48 12.19
CA THR A 29 -1.81 -18.52 13.00
C THR A 29 -1.84 -18.25 14.51
N SER A 30 -2.00 -16.99 14.94
CA SER A 30 -2.05 -16.62 16.38
C SER A 30 -3.38 -16.95 17.05
N GLY A 31 -4.41 -17.35 16.31
CA GLY A 31 -5.76 -17.53 16.82
C GLY A 31 -6.61 -16.25 16.84
N LEU A 32 -6.00 -15.07 16.68
CA LEU A 32 -6.70 -13.78 16.78
C LEU A 32 -7.79 -13.63 15.70
N LEU A 33 -7.50 -14.03 14.45
CA LEU A 33 -8.50 -14.01 13.39
C LEU A 33 -9.68 -14.95 13.70
N ALA A 34 -9.38 -16.16 14.19
CA ALA A 34 -10.41 -17.12 14.56
C ALA A 34 -11.31 -16.59 15.69
N GLU A 35 -10.71 -15.93 16.70
CA GLU A 35 -11.44 -15.29 17.79
C GLU A 35 -12.34 -14.15 17.26
N LEU A 36 -11.82 -13.28 16.39
CA LEU A 36 -12.60 -12.21 15.74
C LEU A 36 -13.78 -12.76 14.94
N GLN A 37 -13.60 -13.87 14.23
CA GLN A 37 -14.66 -14.53 13.46
C GLN A 37 -15.69 -15.21 14.36
N GLN A 38 -15.27 -15.89 15.42
CA GLN A 38 -16.15 -16.52 16.40
C GLN A 38 -17.08 -15.50 17.08
N HIS A 39 -16.58 -14.30 17.34
CA HIS A 39 -17.35 -13.19 17.89
C HIS A 39 -18.11 -12.36 16.84
N HIS A 40 -18.14 -12.80 15.58
CA HIS A 40 -18.76 -12.08 14.46
C HIS A 40 -18.25 -10.64 14.26
N CYS A 41 -17.04 -10.32 14.75
CA CYS A 41 -16.39 -9.03 14.59
C CYS A 41 -15.87 -8.82 13.16
N VAL A 42 -15.37 -9.90 12.55
CA VAL A 42 -14.79 -9.91 11.21
C VAL A 42 -15.32 -11.12 10.43
N SER A 43 -15.78 -10.90 9.20
CA SER A 43 -16.26 -11.99 8.34
C SER A 43 -15.11 -12.78 7.70
N GLN A 44 -14.09 -12.07 7.23
CA GLN A 44 -12.89 -12.66 6.60
C GLN A 44 -11.72 -11.69 6.62
N LEU A 45 -10.51 -12.21 6.39
CA LEU A 45 -9.30 -11.44 6.16
C LEU A 45 -8.95 -11.46 4.67
N LEU A 46 -8.80 -10.27 4.07
CA LEU A 46 -8.39 -10.08 2.68
C LEU A 46 -7.09 -9.30 2.60
N VAL A 47 -6.27 -9.64 1.61
CA VAL A 47 -5.07 -8.88 1.23
C VAL A 47 -5.25 -8.39 -0.19
N THR A 48 -4.99 -7.10 -0.42
CA THR A 48 -5.11 -6.45 -1.72
C THR A 48 -4.05 -5.37 -1.90
N ARG A 49 -4.08 -4.64 -3.02
CA ARG A 49 -3.08 -3.63 -3.36
C ARG A 49 -3.61 -2.60 -4.34
N GLU A 50 -3.00 -1.43 -4.38
CA GLU A 50 -3.15 -0.43 -5.44
C GLU A 50 -1.78 -0.03 -6.02
N PRO A 51 -1.67 0.10 -7.36
CA PRO A 51 -2.66 -0.29 -8.34
C PRO A 51 -2.72 -1.82 -8.55
N GLY A 52 -3.85 -2.30 -9.10
CA GLY A 52 -3.99 -3.68 -9.58
C GLY A 52 -4.72 -4.64 -8.63
N GLY A 53 -5.62 -4.16 -7.78
CA GLY A 53 -6.37 -4.96 -6.81
C GLY A 53 -7.49 -5.83 -7.40
N THR A 54 -7.86 -5.62 -8.68
CA THR A 54 -8.86 -6.43 -9.41
C THR A 54 -8.33 -6.80 -10.78
N GLN A 55 -8.98 -7.74 -11.47
CA GLN A 55 -8.55 -8.18 -12.80
C GLN A 55 -8.46 -7.01 -13.80
N LEU A 56 -9.44 -6.11 -13.81
CA LEU A 56 -9.40 -4.93 -14.67
C LEU A 56 -8.35 -3.92 -14.22
N ALA A 57 -8.22 -3.70 -12.91
CA ALA A 57 -7.20 -2.85 -12.34
C ALA A 57 -5.77 -3.35 -12.64
N GLN A 58 -5.55 -4.67 -12.78
CA GLN A 58 -4.26 -5.21 -13.22
C GLN A 58 -3.87 -4.76 -14.62
N GLN A 59 -4.83 -4.58 -15.53
CA GLN A 59 -4.56 -4.02 -16.86
C GLN A 59 -4.12 -2.55 -16.78
N VAL A 60 -4.80 -1.76 -15.94
CA VAL A 60 -4.39 -0.37 -15.68
C VAL A 60 -2.99 -0.31 -15.06
N ARG A 61 -2.69 -1.20 -14.11
CA ARG A 61 -1.36 -1.33 -13.52
C ARG A 61 -0.29 -1.62 -14.56
N GLN A 62 -0.55 -2.52 -15.51
CA GLN A 62 0.40 -2.82 -16.59
C GLN A 62 0.69 -1.59 -17.44
N LEU A 63 -0.33 -0.77 -17.75
CA LEU A 63 -0.14 0.50 -18.47
C LEU A 63 0.70 1.49 -17.66
N LEU A 64 0.44 1.61 -16.35
CA LEU A 64 1.12 2.54 -15.47
C LEU A 64 2.60 2.22 -15.26
N LEU A 65 2.94 0.95 -15.10
CA LEU A 65 4.28 0.52 -14.66
C LEU A 65 5.19 0.11 -15.81
N LYS A 66 4.64 -0.29 -16.96
CA LYS A 66 5.45 -0.69 -18.12
C LYS A 66 6.20 0.53 -18.68
N PRO A 67 7.51 0.44 -18.87
CA PRO A 67 8.23 1.44 -19.63
C PRO A 67 7.67 1.56 -21.05
N THR A 68 7.48 2.77 -21.54
CA THR A 68 7.00 3.05 -22.89
C THR A 68 8.19 3.47 -23.75
N GLU A 69 8.31 2.90 -24.95
CA GLU A 69 9.30 3.33 -25.94
C GLU A 69 8.77 4.58 -26.67
N GLY A 70 9.56 5.65 -26.66
CA GLY A 70 9.31 6.85 -27.46
C GLY A 70 8.32 7.86 -26.88
N GLU A 71 7.36 7.48 -26.07
CA GLU A 71 6.39 8.39 -25.45
C GLU A 71 6.28 8.17 -23.95
N SER A 72 6.25 9.25 -23.19
CA SER A 72 6.05 9.18 -21.73
C SER A 72 4.64 9.66 -21.34
N TRP A 73 4.07 9.06 -20.30
CA TRP A 73 2.82 9.56 -19.71
C TRP A 73 3.00 11.00 -19.24
N SER A 74 2.05 11.88 -19.59
CA SER A 74 1.94 13.15 -18.90
C SER A 74 1.53 12.92 -17.43
N ASP A 75 1.97 13.78 -16.52
CA ASP A 75 1.64 13.63 -15.09
C ASP A 75 0.14 13.59 -14.82
N ARG A 76 -0.66 14.31 -15.61
CA ARG A 76 -2.13 14.29 -15.52
C ARG A 76 -2.73 12.95 -15.98
N ALA A 77 -2.23 12.37 -17.08
CA ALA A 77 -2.70 11.08 -17.56
C ALA A 77 -2.35 9.96 -16.55
N GLU A 78 -1.14 10.00 -16.00
CA GLU A 78 -0.72 9.10 -14.92
C GLU A 78 -1.67 9.21 -13.71
N LEU A 79 -1.95 10.42 -13.22
CA LEU A 79 -2.87 10.68 -12.10
C LEU A 79 -4.28 10.12 -12.37
N LEU A 80 -4.82 10.34 -13.57
CA LEU A 80 -6.15 9.85 -13.95
C LEU A 80 -6.22 8.33 -14.03
N LEU A 81 -5.15 7.66 -14.48
CA LEU A 81 -5.05 6.20 -14.48
C LEU A 81 -5.02 5.63 -13.05
N TYR A 82 -4.28 6.26 -12.11
CA TYR A 82 -4.33 5.86 -10.69
C TYR A 82 -5.73 6.05 -10.10
N ALA A 83 -6.42 7.14 -10.45
CA ALA A 83 -7.78 7.37 -9.99
C ALA A 83 -8.76 6.34 -10.57
N ALA A 84 -8.62 5.97 -11.85
CA ALA A 84 -9.44 4.94 -12.50
C ALA A 84 -9.22 3.55 -11.89
N ASP A 85 -7.96 3.16 -11.64
CA ASP A 85 -7.60 1.92 -10.93
C ASP A 85 -8.29 1.86 -9.56
N ARG A 86 -8.16 2.93 -8.77
CA ARG A 86 -8.76 3.04 -7.43
C ARG A 86 -10.28 2.94 -7.49
N ALA A 87 -10.93 3.67 -8.38
CA ALA A 87 -12.39 3.64 -8.51
C ALA A 87 -12.89 2.22 -8.83
N GLN A 88 -12.20 1.50 -9.72
CA GLN A 88 -12.50 0.10 -10.04
C GLN A 88 -12.26 -0.82 -8.83
N HIS A 89 -11.17 -0.63 -8.10
CA HIS A 89 -10.84 -1.42 -6.92
C HIS A 89 -11.86 -1.22 -5.79
N ILE A 90 -12.27 0.02 -5.54
CA ILE A 90 -13.32 0.36 -4.57
C ILE A 90 -14.63 -0.33 -4.93
N ALA A 91 -15.13 -0.12 -6.15
CA ALA A 91 -16.45 -0.61 -6.55
C ALA A 91 -16.52 -2.14 -6.60
N ALA A 92 -15.47 -2.79 -7.13
CA ALA A 92 -15.47 -4.22 -7.38
C ALA A 92 -15.01 -5.06 -6.16
N LEU A 93 -14.24 -4.48 -5.24
CA LEU A 93 -13.67 -5.26 -4.13
C LEU A 93 -13.86 -4.58 -2.76
N LEU A 94 -13.28 -3.38 -2.55
CA LEU A 94 -13.18 -2.84 -1.19
C LEU A 94 -14.56 -2.55 -0.58
N GLN A 95 -15.42 -1.85 -1.30
CA GLN A 95 -16.74 -1.46 -0.79
C GLN A 95 -17.63 -2.65 -0.47
N PRO A 96 -17.84 -3.66 -1.35
CA PRO A 96 -18.63 -4.83 -1.01
C PRO A 96 -18.03 -5.67 0.12
N GLN A 97 -16.70 -5.79 0.21
CA GLN A 97 -16.06 -6.56 1.27
C GLN A 97 -16.11 -5.84 2.63
N LEU A 98 -15.95 -4.52 2.65
CA LEU A 98 -16.15 -3.71 3.86
C LEU A 98 -17.60 -3.78 4.33
N ALA A 99 -18.57 -3.71 3.42
CA ALA A 99 -19.99 -3.89 3.76
C ALA A 99 -20.29 -5.28 4.34
N ALA A 100 -19.58 -6.32 3.87
CA ALA A 100 -19.67 -7.69 4.40
C ALA A 100 -18.90 -7.90 5.72
N GLY A 101 -18.24 -6.88 6.27
CA GLY A 101 -17.52 -6.97 7.55
C GLY A 101 -16.10 -7.53 7.45
N ALA A 102 -15.45 -7.46 6.29
CA ALA A 102 -14.09 -7.95 6.13
C ALA A 102 -13.04 -7.07 6.83
N LEU A 103 -11.97 -7.68 7.33
CA LEU A 103 -10.71 -7.02 7.65
C LEU A 103 -9.82 -7.05 6.41
N ILE A 104 -9.44 -5.88 5.89
CA ILE A 104 -8.70 -5.75 4.64
C ILE A 104 -7.32 -5.16 4.93
N LEU A 105 -6.26 -5.82 4.45
CA LEU A 105 -4.90 -5.29 4.39
C LEU A 105 -4.62 -4.84 2.95
N CYS A 106 -4.30 -3.57 2.76
CA CYS A 106 -4.07 -2.99 1.44
C CYS A 106 -2.66 -2.42 1.31
N ASP A 107 -1.93 -2.85 0.27
CA ASP A 107 -0.63 -2.25 -0.11
C ASP A 107 -0.89 -1.01 -0.96
N ARG A 108 -0.72 0.17 -0.37
CA ARG A 108 -0.99 1.51 -0.91
C ARG A 108 -2.49 1.85 -1.02
N PHE A 109 -2.77 3.14 -0.88
CA PHE A 109 -4.09 3.74 -1.07
C PHE A 109 -3.95 5.22 -1.44
N THR A 110 -4.84 6.09 -0.93
CA THR A 110 -4.91 7.52 -1.28
C THR A 110 -3.64 8.30 -0.98
N ASP A 111 -2.92 7.99 0.10
CA ASP A 111 -1.72 8.71 0.50
C ASP A 111 -0.57 8.50 -0.50
N SER A 112 -0.50 7.32 -1.14
CA SER A 112 0.43 7.09 -2.25
C SER A 112 0.22 8.09 -3.39
N THR A 113 -1.03 8.38 -3.81
CA THR A 113 -1.28 9.35 -4.89
C THR A 113 -0.87 10.76 -4.48
N LEU A 114 -1.18 11.17 -3.26
CA LEU A 114 -0.73 12.46 -2.73
C LEU A 114 0.80 12.55 -2.71
N ALA A 115 1.48 11.50 -2.21
CA ALA A 115 2.94 11.50 -2.10
C ALA A 115 3.62 11.47 -3.49
N TYR A 116 3.19 10.59 -4.39
CA TYR A 116 3.85 10.39 -5.69
C TYR A 116 3.47 11.45 -6.72
N GLN A 117 2.17 11.66 -6.98
CA GLN A 117 1.70 12.60 -7.99
C GLN A 117 1.68 14.04 -7.44
N GLY A 118 1.39 14.24 -6.15
CA GLY A 118 1.42 15.55 -5.52
C GLY A 118 2.86 15.99 -5.23
N TYR A 119 3.46 15.47 -4.17
CA TYR A 119 4.81 15.90 -3.77
C TYR A 119 5.88 15.49 -4.79
N GLY A 120 5.82 14.28 -5.33
CA GLY A 120 6.78 13.77 -6.30
C GLY A 120 6.76 14.49 -7.64
N ARG A 121 5.59 14.56 -8.31
CA ARG A 121 5.39 15.20 -9.63
C ARG A 121 5.08 16.70 -9.53
N GLY A 122 4.68 17.21 -8.35
CA GLY A 122 4.35 18.62 -8.16
C GLY A 122 2.94 19.01 -8.61
N LEU A 123 2.01 18.05 -8.73
CA LEU A 123 0.62 18.33 -9.03
C LEU A 123 -0.11 18.90 -7.82
N ASP A 124 -1.16 19.67 -8.06
CA ASP A 124 -1.97 20.31 -7.04
C ASP A 124 -2.59 19.27 -6.08
N LEU A 125 -2.27 19.41 -4.79
CA LEU A 125 -2.75 18.51 -3.74
C LEU A 125 -4.27 18.57 -3.56
N ALA A 126 -4.89 19.74 -3.72
CA ALA A 126 -6.33 19.88 -3.59
C ALA A 126 -7.06 19.16 -4.73
N LEU A 127 -6.54 19.26 -5.96
CA LEU A 127 -7.05 18.50 -7.10
C LEU A 127 -6.94 16.99 -6.84
N ILE A 128 -5.80 16.51 -6.33
CA ILE A 128 -5.62 15.09 -6.03
C ILE A 128 -6.57 14.63 -4.93
N GLN A 129 -6.79 15.43 -3.89
CA GLN A 129 -7.76 15.11 -2.84
C GLN A 129 -9.18 14.99 -3.39
N GLN A 130 -9.60 15.89 -4.28
CA GLN A 130 -10.91 15.81 -4.94
C GLN A 130 -11.02 14.55 -5.80
N LEU A 131 -10.00 14.22 -6.60
CA LEU A 131 -9.99 12.98 -7.39
C LEU A 131 -10.00 11.73 -6.51
N ASN A 132 -9.26 11.72 -5.41
CA ASN A 132 -9.31 10.64 -4.42
C ASN A 132 -10.73 10.49 -3.84
N GLN A 133 -11.38 11.59 -3.49
CA GLN A 133 -12.76 11.57 -2.99
C GLN A 133 -13.74 10.98 -4.01
N ILE A 134 -13.62 11.38 -5.28
CA ILE A 134 -14.42 10.83 -6.39
C ILE A 134 -14.14 9.33 -6.55
N ALA A 135 -12.87 8.95 -6.63
CA ALA A 135 -12.47 7.57 -6.88
C ALA A 135 -12.83 6.62 -5.73
N THR A 136 -12.78 7.09 -4.47
CA THR A 136 -13.09 6.25 -3.30
C THR A 136 -14.57 6.25 -2.92
N GLY A 137 -15.36 7.19 -3.46
CA GLY A 137 -16.75 7.37 -3.00
C GLY A 137 -16.82 7.66 -1.48
N GLY A 138 -15.77 8.23 -0.90
CA GLY A 138 -15.65 8.54 0.53
C GLY A 138 -15.09 7.40 1.40
N VAL A 139 -14.74 6.25 0.84
CA VAL A 139 -14.04 5.20 1.60
C VAL A 139 -12.66 5.71 2.02
N THR A 140 -12.33 5.54 3.29
CA THR A 140 -11.05 5.93 3.89
C THR A 140 -10.45 4.77 4.67
N SER A 141 -9.12 4.78 4.89
CA SER A 141 -8.48 3.83 5.79
C SER A 141 -8.94 4.02 7.23
N ASP A 142 -9.12 2.93 7.97
CA ASP A 142 -9.32 2.97 9.42
C ASP A 142 -7.98 3.09 10.17
N LEU A 143 -6.91 2.51 9.60
CA LEU A 143 -5.53 2.60 10.07
C LEU A 143 -4.59 2.65 8.88
N THR A 144 -3.63 3.56 8.90
CA THR A 144 -2.52 3.59 7.94
C THR A 144 -1.21 3.32 8.68
N LEU A 145 -0.46 2.34 8.23
CA LEU A 145 0.88 2.02 8.71
C LEU A 145 1.89 2.59 7.71
N TRP A 146 2.51 3.70 8.06
CA TRP A 146 3.55 4.29 7.24
C TRP A 146 4.91 3.70 7.59
N LEU A 147 5.46 2.87 6.70
CA LEU A 147 6.79 2.29 6.80
C LEU A 147 7.83 3.34 6.40
N ASP A 148 8.37 4.03 7.38
CA ASP A 148 9.36 5.08 7.17
C ASP A 148 10.75 4.46 7.01
N LEU A 149 11.33 4.68 5.83
CA LEU A 149 12.68 4.23 5.47
C LEU A 149 13.35 5.32 4.64
N ALA A 150 14.64 5.57 4.90
CA ALA A 150 15.42 6.46 4.05
C ALA A 150 15.40 5.97 2.59
N VAL A 151 15.19 6.91 1.67
CA VAL A 151 15.00 6.63 0.23
C VAL A 151 16.15 5.82 -0.33
N GLU A 152 17.38 6.17 0.03
CA GLU A 152 18.61 5.53 -0.43
C GLU A 152 18.62 4.03 -0.09
N HIS A 153 18.20 3.68 1.13
CA HIS A 153 18.08 2.29 1.57
C HIS A 153 16.96 1.55 0.82
N GLY A 154 15.83 2.23 0.58
CA GLY A 154 14.71 1.67 -0.15
C GLY A 154 15.07 1.33 -1.59
N LEU A 155 15.68 2.28 -2.32
CA LEU A 155 16.13 2.09 -3.69
C LEU A 155 17.20 1.01 -3.81
N ALA A 156 18.16 0.96 -2.88
CA ALA A 156 19.18 -0.10 -2.85
C ALA A 156 18.54 -1.50 -2.68
N ARG A 157 17.54 -1.64 -1.80
CA ARG A 157 16.80 -2.91 -1.63
C ARG A 157 16.00 -3.27 -2.89
N ALA A 158 15.38 -2.30 -3.58
CA ALA A 158 14.66 -2.51 -4.83
C ALA A 158 15.62 -3.02 -5.92
N GLN A 159 16.75 -2.36 -6.12
CA GLN A 159 17.79 -2.76 -7.08
C GLN A 159 18.34 -4.18 -6.81
N GLN A 160 18.60 -4.53 -5.54
CA GLN A 160 19.04 -5.89 -5.17
C GLN A 160 18.01 -6.96 -5.51
N ARG A 161 16.71 -6.67 -5.37
CA ARG A 161 15.64 -7.60 -5.76
C ARG A 161 15.65 -7.86 -7.27
N HIS A 162 15.83 -6.81 -8.08
CA HIS A 162 15.93 -6.94 -9.54
C HIS A 162 17.18 -7.71 -9.94
N GLY A 163 18.32 -7.42 -9.34
CA GLY A 163 19.57 -8.15 -9.60
C GLY A 163 19.46 -9.66 -9.29
N LYS A 164 18.79 -10.02 -8.19
CA LYS A 164 18.53 -11.44 -7.87
C LYS A 164 17.56 -12.09 -8.86
N ALA A 165 16.50 -11.38 -9.27
CA ALA A 165 15.55 -11.91 -10.25
C ALA A 165 16.23 -12.18 -11.60
N ILE A 166 17.12 -11.27 -12.06
CA ILE A 166 17.91 -11.48 -13.29
C ILE A 166 18.86 -12.66 -13.15
N ALA A 167 19.55 -12.82 -12.02
CA ALA A 167 20.52 -13.89 -11.80
C ALA A 167 19.91 -15.29 -11.74
N THR A 168 18.59 -15.41 -11.56
CA THR A 168 17.86 -16.69 -11.55
C THR A 168 17.26 -17.07 -12.90
N LEU A 169 17.43 -16.22 -13.93
CA LEU A 169 16.93 -16.49 -15.28
C LEU A 169 17.90 -17.38 -16.07
N PRO A 170 17.40 -18.26 -16.95
CA PRO A 170 18.21 -18.89 -17.96
C PRO A 170 18.92 -17.85 -18.85
N ALA A 171 20.15 -18.13 -19.27
CA ALA A 171 20.91 -17.22 -20.11
C ALA A 171 20.17 -16.96 -21.44
N GLY A 172 19.80 -15.70 -21.68
CA GLY A 172 19.08 -15.26 -22.88
C GLY A 172 17.62 -14.85 -22.68
N ASP A 173 17.02 -15.13 -21.52
CA ASP A 173 15.65 -14.72 -21.23
C ASP A 173 15.60 -13.32 -20.59
N THR A 174 14.77 -12.44 -21.17
CA THR A 174 14.39 -11.16 -20.55
C THR A 174 12.99 -11.25 -20.01
N VAL A 175 12.82 -11.15 -18.68
CA VAL A 175 11.49 -11.04 -18.10
C VAL A 175 11.09 -9.58 -18.10
N PRO A 176 9.89 -9.21 -18.60
CA PRO A 176 9.36 -7.87 -18.46
C PRO A 176 9.33 -7.48 -16.97
N GLY A 177 9.98 -6.35 -16.61
CA GLY A 177 10.04 -5.87 -15.23
C GLY A 177 11.35 -6.11 -14.49
N THR A 178 12.37 -6.73 -15.10
CA THR A 178 13.70 -6.92 -14.47
C THR A 178 14.53 -5.64 -14.35
N GLN A 179 14.18 -4.58 -15.06
CA GLN A 179 14.87 -3.28 -14.98
C GLN A 179 14.25 -2.30 -13.97
N GLY A 180 13.33 -2.75 -13.11
CA GLY A 180 12.53 -1.86 -12.29
C GLY A 180 11.36 -1.24 -13.07
N ASP A 181 10.30 -0.86 -12.37
CA ASP A 181 9.21 -0.15 -13.02
C ASP A 181 9.55 1.33 -13.27
N ARG A 182 8.71 2.00 -14.05
CA ARG A 182 8.89 3.40 -14.44
C ARG A 182 9.02 4.35 -13.24
N ILE A 183 8.36 4.05 -12.15
CA ILE A 183 8.41 4.85 -10.92
C ILE A 183 9.73 4.60 -10.18
N GLU A 184 10.19 3.34 -10.07
CA GLU A 184 11.46 3.00 -9.45
C GLU A 184 12.67 3.63 -10.20
N GLN A 185 12.53 3.84 -11.52
CA GLN A 185 13.55 4.50 -12.35
C GLN A 185 13.59 6.03 -12.20
N ALA A 186 12.64 6.63 -11.48
CA ALA A 186 12.66 8.07 -11.23
C ALA A 186 13.87 8.45 -10.37
N GLY A 187 14.41 9.64 -10.61
CA GLY A 187 15.64 10.10 -9.93
C GLY A 187 15.46 10.23 -8.40
N LEU A 188 16.60 10.19 -7.69
CA LEU A 188 16.65 10.28 -6.22
C LEU A 188 15.85 11.46 -5.66
N ALA A 189 15.97 12.65 -6.28
CA ALA A 189 15.25 13.84 -5.85
C ALA A 189 13.72 13.69 -5.90
N PHE A 190 13.18 12.91 -6.84
CA PHE A 190 11.76 12.56 -6.90
C PHE A 190 11.35 11.75 -5.67
N HIS A 191 12.07 10.68 -5.36
CA HIS A 191 11.79 9.81 -4.23
C HIS A 191 11.96 10.52 -2.88
N GLN A 192 12.89 11.46 -2.77
CA GLN A 192 13.04 12.30 -1.58
C GLN A 192 11.84 13.23 -1.37
N ARG A 193 11.27 13.80 -2.46
CA ARG A 193 10.01 14.56 -2.35
C ARG A 193 8.84 13.66 -1.94
N VAL A 194 8.76 12.44 -2.50
CA VAL A 194 7.75 11.44 -2.11
C VAL A 194 7.84 11.10 -0.62
N GLN A 195 9.05 10.83 -0.09
CA GLN A 195 9.25 10.56 1.34
C GLN A 195 8.81 11.73 2.22
N ARG A 196 9.16 12.97 1.83
CA ARG A 196 8.70 14.17 2.52
C ARG A 196 7.18 14.24 2.53
N GLY A 197 6.54 13.94 1.38
CA GLY A 197 5.09 13.89 1.27
C GLY A 197 4.46 12.91 2.27
N PHE A 198 4.98 11.70 2.37
CA PHE A 198 4.51 10.73 3.37
C PHE A 198 4.69 11.24 4.80
N ALA A 199 5.82 11.89 5.12
CA ALA A 199 6.07 12.44 6.46
C ALA A 199 5.05 13.53 6.82
N GLU A 200 4.75 14.45 5.89
CA GLU A 200 3.77 15.51 6.09
C GLU A 200 2.34 14.93 6.23
N LEU A 201 1.95 14.00 5.37
CA LEU A 201 0.65 13.32 5.45
C LEU A 201 0.48 12.56 6.77
N ALA A 202 1.52 11.84 7.21
CA ALA A 202 1.49 11.12 8.48
C ALA A 202 1.35 12.05 9.68
N SER A 203 2.02 13.21 9.67
CA SER A 203 1.93 14.19 10.75
C SER A 203 0.55 14.85 10.85
N ALA A 204 -0.16 14.97 9.73
CA ALA A 204 -1.48 15.57 9.65
C ALA A 204 -2.64 14.58 9.98
N SER A 205 -2.35 13.28 10.04
CA SER A 205 -3.38 12.23 10.19
C SER A 205 -3.30 11.50 11.52
N LYS A 206 -4.37 11.53 12.31
CA LYS A 206 -4.50 10.74 13.55
C LYS A 206 -4.63 9.22 13.30
N ARG A 207 -4.92 8.81 12.07
CA ARG A 207 -5.07 7.39 11.68
C ARG A 207 -3.77 6.78 11.18
N THR A 208 -2.73 7.58 11.02
CA THR A 208 -1.45 7.13 10.50
C THR A 208 -0.46 6.91 11.64
N ILE A 209 0.07 5.70 11.70
CA ILE A 209 1.12 5.30 12.65
C ILE A 209 2.42 5.11 11.89
N ARG A 210 3.45 5.83 12.31
CA ARG A 210 4.80 5.68 11.78
C ARG A 210 5.45 4.40 12.29
N ILE A 211 5.98 3.58 11.38
CA ILE A 211 6.73 2.36 11.65
C ILE A 211 8.17 2.57 11.16
N ASP A 212 9.14 2.48 12.05
CA ASP A 212 10.56 2.57 11.68
C ASP A 212 11.00 1.32 10.90
N ALA A 213 11.02 1.43 9.57
CA ALA A 213 11.38 0.34 8.66
C ALA A 213 12.91 0.18 8.45
N SER A 214 13.73 0.96 9.14
CA SER A 214 15.19 0.80 9.15
C SER A 214 15.64 -0.37 10.02
N ARG A 215 14.80 -0.81 10.96
CA ARG A 215 15.06 -1.90 11.90
C ARG A 215 15.07 -3.26 11.21
N ALA A 216 15.52 -4.29 11.93
CA ALA A 216 15.44 -5.68 11.47
C ALA A 216 13.98 -6.07 11.13
N GLU A 217 13.78 -6.84 10.07
CA GLU A 217 12.47 -7.23 9.53
C GLU A 217 11.53 -7.80 10.61
N ALA A 218 12.06 -8.65 11.52
CA ALA A 218 11.29 -9.22 12.61
C ALA A 218 10.86 -8.18 13.66
N ALA A 219 11.70 -7.18 13.92
CA ALA A 219 11.37 -6.10 14.86
C ALA A 219 10.28 -5.18 14.29
N VAL A 220 10.33 -4.89 12.97
CA VAL A 220 9.26 -4.17 12.25
C VAL A 220 7.95 -4.94 12.33
N ALA A 221 7.98 -6.26 12.07
CA ALA A 221 6.81 -7.12 12.18
C ALA A 221 6.20 -7.11 13.60
N SER A 222 7.02 -7.22 14.62
CA SER A 222 6.57 -7.19 16.03
C SER A 222 5.91 -5.84 16.38
N GLN A 223 6.48 -4.72 15.92
CA GLN A 223 5.87 -3.40 16.11
C GLN A 223 4.51 -3.29 15.43
N ILE A 224 4.40 -3.75 14.18
CA ILE A 224 3.14 -3.77 13.44
C ILE A 224 2.09 -4.64 14.15
N GLN A 225 2.46 -5.85 14.60
CA GLN A 225 1.56 -6.74 15.34
C GLN A 225 1.03 -6.07 16.61
N THR A 226 1.90 -5.39 17.37
CA THR A 226 1.51 -4.65 18.58
C THR A 226 0.50 -3.55 18.24
N VAL A 227 0.78 -2.71 17.24
CA VAL A 227 -0.11 -1.62 16.81
C VAL A 227 -1.46 -2.16 16.34
N VAL A 228 -1.45 -3.20 15.51
CA VAL A 228 -2.68 -3.80 14.97
C VAL A 228 -3.50 -4.46 16.08
N THR A 229 -2.86 -5.16 17.02
CA THR A 229 -3.58 -5.74 18.18
C THR A 229 -4.28 -4.67 18.99
N GLN A 230 -3.59 -3.60 19.34
CA GLN A 230 -4.18 -2.48 20.09
C GLN A 230 -5.35 -1.84 19.34
N GLN A 231 -5.20 -1.69 18.03
CA GLN A 231 -6.25 -1.11 17.19
C GLN A 231 -7.48 -2.04 17.07
N LEU A 232 -7.26 -3.36 16.91
CA LEU A 232 -8.34 -4.34 16.90
C LEU A 232 -9.09 -4.38 18.23
N GLN A 233 -8.40 -4.27 19.36
CA GLN A 233 -9.04 -4.18 20.69
C GLN A 233 -9.88 -2.91 20.85
N GLN A 234 -9.46 -1.78 20.26
CA GLN A 234 -10.27 -0.55 20.24
C GLN A 234 -11.51 -0.68 19.36
N TRP A 235 -11.37 -1.28 18.18
CA TRP A 235 -12.52 -1.49 17.28
C TRP A 235 -13.50 -2.55 17.79
N TYR A 236 -12.99 -3.56 18.51
CA TYR A 236 -13.72 -4.72 18.97
C TYR A 236 -13.48 -4.96 20.46
N PRO A 237 -14.14 -4.20 21.36
CA PRO A 237 -13.92 -4.27 22.81
C PRO A 237 -14.20 -5.64 23.43
N THR A 238 -14.88 -6.52 22.72
CA THR A 238 -15.11 -7.91 23.14
C THR A 238 -13.81 -8.73 23.26
N LEU A 239 -12.75 -8.37 22.53
CA LEU A 239 -11.42 -8.98 22.63
C LEU A 239 -10.69 -8.61 23.93
N SER A 240 -11.06 -7.51 24.58
CA SER A 240 -10.34 -6.95 25.76
C SER A 240 -10.82 -7.53 27.10
N ARG A 241 -11.79 -8.47 27.10
CA ARG A 241 -12.43 -8.99 28.33
C ARG A 241 -11.79 -10.28 28.86
N ARG A 242 -10.50 -10.51 28.49
CA ARG A 242 -9.73 -11.62 29.09
C ARG A 242 -8.49 -11.12 29.83
#